data_e2181e1744efb2e2db02aad489c04bdf
#
_entry.id   e2181e1744efb2e2db02aad489c04bdf
#
_cell.length_a   1.000
_cell.length_b   1.000
_cell.length_c   1.000
_cell.angle_alpha   90.00
_cell.angle_beta   90.00
_cell.angle_gamma   90.00
#
_symmetry.space_group_name_H-M   'P 1'
#
loop_
_entity.id
_entity.type
_entity.pdbx_description
1 polymer ?
#
loop_
_entity_poly.entity_id
_entity_poly.type
_entity_poly.pdbx_seq_one_letter_code
_entity_poly.pdbx_strand_id
1 'polypeptide(L)'
;MGKSDIKTLSEFVADLVELNNSERSRLSAILHEIQREYNYLPEQALRDIATLMEIPITDIYGVATFYTSFSLVPKGLHIVTVCMGTACHVRNSRGILDEICRFLGIGPGETTPDMAFSLETVNCLGACAMGPIMVVDGKYFGEMSSTKVRRILKKYQKEEAAAPAGAKRFSSAADLEKHRESVKPLRYSGGTSVYVCAGTGCQAGSSLDVLEAMRLELKSHGLDDKVLLRGTGCHGFCERGPLVVVGPENILYQKVTPEDVGEVVAETVKDGRVVERLLYEDPTSGLKFEHKDEVPFYAKQKRMILGPNGVLDPAEIDDYIARGGYAALAKALFDMDPEGIIDEVGRAGLRGRGGGGFPTADKWKSCRKARSVDGVKYVLCNADEGDPGAFMDRCLLEGNPHSVLEGMIIGAIAIGATHGYVYVRNEYPLAVKSISNAIAQAEEAGLLGMDILGSGFDFDVSVSRGSGAFVSGESTALMASIEGRVGEPREKYIHTAVRGLYVRPTNLNNVETWANVPLIINEGAEQYASVGTENSKGTKIFSLVGKITNTGLVEVPMGITLREIVYDIGGGIPG
;
A
#
# COMPACT_ATOMS: atom_id res chain seq x y z
N MET A 1 -18.10 -13.87 35.60
CA MET A 1 -17.20 -13.18 34.68
C MET A 1 -15.83 -13.16 35.32
N GLY A 2 -14.93 -14.03 34.87
CA GLY A 2 -13.61 -14.22 35.44
C GLY A 2 -12.73 -13.00 35.20
N LYS A 3 -11.89 -12.65 36.18
CA LYS A 3 -10.78 -11.73 36.00
C LYS A 3 -9.86 -12.34 34.94
N SER A 4 -9.73 -11.70 33.76
CA SER A 4 -8.65 -11.99 32.83
C SER A 4 -7.35 -11.68 33.56
N ASP A 5 -6.44 -12.65 33.62
CA ASP A 5 -5.10 -12.50 34.17
C ASP A 5 -4.39 -11.40 33.40
N ILE A 6 -4.14 -10.26 34.05
CA ILE A 6 -3.33 -9.17 33.50
C ILE A 6 -1.90 -9.69 33.52
N LYS A 7 -1.36 -10.08 32.34
CA LYS A 7 0.05 -10.46 32.19
C LYS A 7 0.97 -9.33 32.63
N THR A 8 2.03 -9.65 33.33
CA THR A 8 3.10 -8.69 33.64
C THR A 8 3.82 -8.29 32.34
N LEU A 9 4.48 -7.13 32.33
CA LEU A 9 5.29 -6.69 31.19
C LEU A 9 6.29 -7.76 30.75
N SER A 10 6.99 -8.38 31.69
CA SER A 10 7.99 -9.41 31.40
C SER A 10 7.37 -10.69 30.83
N GLU A 11 6.20 -11.10 31.28
CA GLU A 11 5.46 -12.24 30.71
C GLU A 11 5.00 -11.93 29.28
N PHE A 12 4.49 -10.72 29.04
CA PHE A 12 4.10 -10.28 27.69
C PHE A 12 5.30 -10.28 26.72
N VAL A 13 6.45 -9.75 27.16
CA VAL A 13 7.67 -9.74 26.36
C VAL A 13 8.18 -11.15 26.10
N ALA A 14 8.12 -12.05 27.10
CA ALA A 14 8.55 -13.44 26.94
C ALA A 14 7.69 -14.18 25.89
N ASP A 15 6.37 -14.02 25.95
CA ASP A 15 5.47 -14.60 24.96
C ASP A 15 5.74 -14.08 23.55
N LEU A 16 6.00 -12.77 23.40
CA LEU A 16 6.32 -12.18 22.10
C LEU A 16 7.64 -12.71 21.54
N VAL A 17 8.65 -12.85 22.38
CA VAL A 17 9.95 -13.40 21.96
C VAL A 17 9.81 -14.86 21.55
N GLU A 18 9.07 -15.66 22.32
CA GLU A 18 8.78 -17.08 22.01
C GLU A 18 7.99 -17.20 20.70
N LEU A 19 6.92 -16.42 20.53
CA LEU A 19 6.10 -16.38 19.30
C LEU A 19 6.92 -16.03 18.05
N ASN A 20 7.99 -15.25 18.22
CA ASN A 20 8.90 -14.87 17.15
C ASN A 20 10.17 -15.74 17.10
N ASN A 21 10.17 -16.92 17.71
CA ASN A 21 11.27 -17.92 17.72
C ASN A 21 12.62 -17.35 18.20
N SER A 22 12.63 -16.30 19.00
CA SER A 22 13.83 -15.56 19.43
C SER A 22 14.74 -15.11 18.27
N GLU A 23 14.22 -14.97 17.07
CA GLU A 23 14.99 -14.59 15.89
C GLU A 23 15.35 -13.08 15.93
N ARG A 24 16.63 -12.75 15.76
CA ARG A 24 17.10 -11.36 15.73
C ARG A 24 16.40 -10.51 14.66
N SER A 25 16.04 -11.09 13.52
CA SER A 25 15.28 -10.46 12.45
C SER A 25 13.91 -9.95 12.89
N ARG A 26 13.35 -10.52 13.94
CA ARG A 26 12.05 -10.14 14.50
C ARG A 26 12.13 -9.02 15.54
N LEU A 27 13.35 -8.54 15.89
CA LEU A 27 13.53 -7.49 16.90
C LEU A 27 12.65 -6.26 16.64
N SER A 28 12.65 -5.71 15.43
CA SER A 28 11.80 -4.56 15.10
C SER A 28 10.30 -4.86 15.24
N ALA A 29 9.86 -6.07 14.87
CA ALA A 29 8.48 -6.49 15.03
C ALA A 29 8.10 -6.58 16.52
N ILE A 30 8.95 -7.19 17.33
CA ILE A 30 8.76 -7.29 18.80
C ILE A 30 8.67 -5.88 19.42
N LEU A 31 9.59 -4.98 19.05
CA LEU A 31 9.57 -3.59 19.54
C LEU A 31 8.29 -2.85 19.13
N HIS A 32 7.79 -3.06 17.89
CA HIS A 32 6.52 -2.48 17.46
C HIS A 32 5.32 -3.01 18.25
N GLU A 33 5.27 -4.31 18.55
CA GLU A 33 4.19 -4.90 19.34
C GLU A 33 4.20 -4.39 20.79
N ILE A 34 5.39 -4.27 21.41
CA ILE A 34 5.51 -3.68 22.75
C ILE A 34 5.07 -2.22 22.73
N GLN A 35 5.51 -1.44 21.74
CA GLN A 35 5.10 -0.04 21.63
C GLN A 35 3.60 0.11 21.33
N ARG A 36 2.99 -0.81 20.59
CA ARG A 36 1.54 -0.82 20.35
C ARG A 36 0.74 -1.04 21.63
N GLU A 37 1.22 -1.93 22.51
CA GLU A 37 0.55 -2.26 23.79
C GLU A 37 0.75 -1.18 24.85
N TYR A 38 1.97 -0.65 24.97
CA TYR A 38 2.34 0.30 26.02
C TYR A 38 2.45 1.75 25.56
N ASN A 39 2.30 2.03 24.26
CA ASN A 39 2.50 3.31 23.59
C ASN A 39 3.96 3.86 23.64
N TYR A 40 4.91 3.09 24.16
CA TYR A 40 6.34 3.36 24.19
C TYR A 40 7.11 2.08 24.45
N LEU A 41 8.44 2.16 24.46
CA LEU A 41 9.33 1.04 24.81
C LEU A 41 9.81 1.17 26.26
N PRO A 42 9.21 0.45 27.24
CA PRO A 42 9.69 0.45 28.63
C PRO A 42 11.12 -0.09 28.73
N GLU A 43 11.94 0.53 29.57
CA GLU A 43 13.34 0.09 29.79
C GLU A 43 13.42 -1.38 30.18
N GLN A 44 12.51 -1.84 31.06
CA GLN A 44 12.47 -3.25 31.48
C GLN A 44 12.22 -4.19 30.28
N ALA A 45 11.34 -3.82 29.35
CA ALA A 45 11.10 -4.61 28.14
C ALA A 45 12.36 -4.76 27.28
N LEU A 46 13.15 -3.68 27.12
CA LEU A 46 14.42 -3.75 26.37
C LEU A 46 15.44 -4.68 27.06
N ARG A 47 15.46 -4.69 28.39
CA ARG A 47 16.33 -5.58 29.18
C ARG A 47 15.89 -7.04 29.07
N ASP A 48 14.59 -7.29 29.12
CA ASP A 48 14.03 -8.62 28.97
C ASP A 48 14.31 -9.19 27.57
N ILE A 49 14.12 -8.39 26.52
CA ILE A 49 14.48 -8.75 25.14
C ILE A 49 15.99 -9.10 25.05
N ALA A 50 16.86 -8.27 25.65
CA ALA A 50 18.30 -8.49 25.61
C ALA A 50 18.67 -9.85 26.20
N THR A 51 18.01 -10.23 27.29
CA THR A 51 18.24 -11.48 27.99
C THR A 51 17.66 -12.68 27.23
N LEU A 52 16.40 -12.57 26.74
CA LEU A 52 15.68 -13.67 26.11
C LEU A 52 16.17 -13.97 24.68
N MET A 53 16.63 -12.95 23.97
CA MET A 53 17.13 -13.09 22.59
C MET A 53 18.67 -13.18 22.53
N GLU A 54 19.37 -13.10 23.67
CA GLU A 54 20.84 -13.08 23.75
C GLU A 54 21.48 -11.97 22.87
N ILE A 55 20.81 -10.81 22.76
CA ILE A 55 21.29 -9.65 22.01
C ILE A 55 21.86 -8.61 23.00
N PRO A 56 23.04 -8.02 22.74
CA PRO A 56 23.55 -6.93 23.57
C PRO A 56 22.54 -5.79 23.70
N ILE A 57 22.30 -5.31 24.91
CA ILE A 57 21.37 -4.20 25.17
C ILE A 57 21.71 -2.94 24.37
N THR A 58 22.99 -2.72 24.06
CA THR A 58 23.47 -1.61 23.23
C THR A 58 22.94 -1.69 21.80
N ASP A 59 22.82 -2.89 21.25
CA ASP A 59 22.29 -3.11 19.90
C ASP A 59 20.78 -2.81 19.87
N ILE A 60 20.04 -3.29 20.89
CA ILE A 60 18.60 -3.04 21.03
C ILE A 60 18.34 -1.55 21.22
N TYR A 61 19.10 -0.91 22.09
CA TYR A 61 19.00 0.53 22.32
C TYR A 61 19.38 1.33 21.06
N GLY A 62 20.40 0.88 20.32
CA GLY A 62 20.78 1.45 19.03
C GLY A 62 19.63 1.41 18.02
N VAL A 63 18.91 0.28 17.93
CA VAL A 63 17.70 0.14 17.09
C VAL A 63 16.59 1.07 17.59
N ALA A 64 16.29 1.04 18.89
CA ALA A 64 15.21 1.85 19.48
C ALA A 64 15.41 3.36 19.35
N THR A 65 16.67 3.84 19.29
CA THR A 65 16.99 5.27 19.15
C THR A 65 17.24 5.71 17.70
N PHE A 66 17.64 4.80 16.83
CA PHE A 66 17.87 5.12 15.43
C PHE A 66 16.55 5.34 14.66
N TYR A 67 15.55 4.52 14.93
CA TYR A 67 14.28 4.57 14.21
C TYR A 67 13.29 5.51 14.89
N THR A 68 12.82 6.53 14.16
CA THR A 68 11.99 7.62 14.68
C THR A 68 10.57 7.18 15.10
N SER A 69 10.11 6.04 14.65
CA SER A 69 8.81 5.49 15.07
C SER A 69 8.82 4.86 16.46
N PHE A 70 9.99 4.60 17.04
CA PHE A 70 10.08 4.14 18.42
C PHE A 70 10.19 5.30 19.41
N SER A 71 9.58 5.11 20.58
CA SER A 71 9.64 6.07 21.69
C SER A 71 10.11 5.39 22.96
N LEU A 72 11.12 5.96 23.61
CA LEU A 72 11.59 5.55 24.93
C LEU A 72 10.88 6.28 26.06
N VAL A 73 10.03 7.25 25.72
CA VAL A 73 9.17 7.98 26.68
C VAL A 73 7.71 7.61 26.48
N PRO A 74 6.92 7.52 27.54
CA PRO A 74 5.51 7.20 27.45
C PRO A 74 4.75 8.13 26.50
N LYS A 75 3.91 7.56 25.63
CA LYS A 75 3.01 8.28 24.72
C LYS A 75 1.58 8.23 25.26
N GLY A 76 0.79 9.21 24.89
CA GLY A 76 -0.63 9.27 25.19
C GLY A 76 -1.45 8.17 24.51
N LEU A 77 -2.68 8.01 24.96
CA LEU A 77 -3.64 7.05 24.40
C LEU A 77 -3.86 7.29 22.90
N HIS A 78 -3.94 8.56 22.49
CA HIS A 78 -4.12 8.97 21.10
C HIS A 78 -2.85 9.64 20.56
N ILE A 79 -2.39 9.20 19.38
CA ILE A 79 -1.24 9.82 18.70
C ILE A 79 -1.75 10.71 17.58
N VAL A 80 -1.52 12.01 17.71
CA VAL A 80 -1.85 13.03 16.71
C VAL A 80 -0.61 13.31 15.88
N THR A 81 -0.66 13.03 14.58
CA THR A 81 0.44 13.24 13.65
C THR A 81 0.09 14.31 12.62
N VAL A 82 0.97 15.30 12.45
CA VAL A 82 0.80 16.38 11.47
C VAL A 82 1.81 16.26 10.34
N CYS A 83 1.32 16.27 9.10
CA CYS A 83 2.16 16.24 7.92
C CYS A 83 2.83 17.60 7.67
N MET A 84 4.16 17.64 7.71
CA MET A 84 4.99 18.83 7.43
C MET A 84 5.65 18.78 6.04
N GLY A 85 5.28 17.78 5.20
CA GLY A 85 5.77 17.65 3.83
C GLY A 85 5.45 18.87 2.98
N THR A 86 6.19 19.09 1.90
CA THR A 86 6.16 20.31 1.07
C THR A 86 4.76 20.73 0.65
N ALA A 87 3.94 19.80 0.15
CA ALA A 87 2.57 20.10 -0.29
C ALA A 87 1.67 20.58 0.86
N CYS A 88 1.78 19.93 2.03
CA CYS A 88 1.04 20.34 3.23
C CYS A 88 1.57 21.66 3.80
N HIS A 89 2.90 21.86 3.76
CA HIS A 89 3.53 23.09 4.22
C HIS A 89 3.06 24.32 3.43
N VAL A 90 3.03 24.22 2.11
CA VAL A 90 2.50 25.30 1.22
C VAL A 90 1.02 25.59 1.50
N ARG A 91 0.26 24.58 1.94
CA ARG A 91 -1.16 24.70 2.31
C ARG A 91 -1.38 25.00 3.80
N ASN A 92 -0.37 25.58 4.48
CA ASN A 92 -0.42 26.05 5.86
C ASN A 92 -0.51 24.96 6.94
N SER A 93 0.16 23.81 6.78
CA SER A 93 0.23 22.80 7.86
C SER A 93 0.89 23.34 9.13
N ARG A 94 1.76 24.36 9.03
CA ARG A 94 2.35 25.03 10.19
C ARG A 94 1.27 25.66 11.07
N GLY A 95 0.30 26.38 10.48
CA GLY A 95 -0.83 26.96 11.23
C GLY A 95 -1.73 25.90 11.88
N ILE A 96 -1.85 24.71 11.25
CA ILE A 96 -2.56 23.57 11.86
C ILE A 96 -1.80 23.03 13.06
N LEU A 97 -0.48 22.85 12.95
CA LEU A 97 0.38 22.42 14.03
C LEU A 97 0.30 23.39 15.22
N ASP A 98 0.43 24.69 14.96
CA ASP A 98 0.34 25.74 15.99
C ASP A 98 -1.03 25.75 16.71
N GLU A 99 -2.12 25.41 16.01
CA GLU A 99 -3.45 25.27 16.60
C GLU A 99 -3.57 24.04 17.48
N ILE A 100 -3.00 22.89 17.04
CA ILE A 100 -2.97 21.66 17.84
C ILE A 100 -2.15 21.89 19.11
N CYS A 101 -0.96 22.51 19.00
CA CYS A 101 -0.14 22.86 20.15
C CYS A 101 -0.90 23.72 21.16
N ARG A 102 -1.65 24.73 20.69
CA ARG A 102 -2.51 25.57 21.55
C ARG A 102 -3.65 24.80 22.19
N PHE A 103 -4.27 23.89 21.46
CA PHE A 103 -5.43 23.14 21.95
C PHE A 103 -5.04 22.07 22.98
N LEU A 104 -3.93 21.37 22.75
CA LEU A 104 -3.42 20.30 23.62
C LEU A 104 -2.50 20.81 24.74
N GLY A 105 -1.98 22.02 24.61
CA GLY A 105 -1.01 22.61 25.57
C GLY A 105 0.38 21.97 25.52
N ILE A 106 0.74 21.31 24.41
CA ILE A 106 2.00 20.59 24.22
C ILE A 106 2.65 20.94 22.88
N GLY A 107 3.97 20.76 22.77
CA GLY A 107 4.73 20.87 21.53
C GLY A 107 4.89 19.55 20.79
N PRO A 108 5.43 19.57 19.55
CA PRO A 108 5.77 18.36 18.81
C PRO A 108 6.77 17.48 19.57
N GLY A 109 6.50 16.19 19.67
CA GLY A 109 7.27 15.21 20.44
C GLY A 109 6.82 15.08 21.89
N GLU A 110 5.91 15.91 22.36
CA GLU A 110 5.41 15.91 23.74
C GLU A 110 4.09 15.18 23.90
N THR A 111 3.77 14.81 25.13
CA THR A 111 2.55 14.13 25.55
C THR A 111 1.82 14.99 26.57
N THR A 112 0.47 15.04 26.51
CA THR A 112 -0.34 15.78 27.49
C THR A 112 -0.19 15.21 28.90
N PRO A 113 -0.25 16.03 29.96
CA PRO A 113 -0.07 15.56 31.35
C PRO A 113 -1.06 14.49 31.80
N ASP A 114 -2.24 14.46 31.18
CA ASP A 114 -3.28 13.44 31.41
C ASP A 114 -3.06 12.16 30.61
N MET A 115 -1.97 12.07 29.85
CA MET A 115 -1.65 10.96 28.96
C MET A 115 -2.72 10.67 27.89
N ALA A 116 -3.60 11.63 27.59
CA ALA A 116 -4.62 11.46 26.59
C ALA A 116 -4.08 11.56 25.15
N PHE A 117 -3.18 12.52 24.88
CA PHE A 117 -2.66 12.76 23.54
C PHE A 117 -1.15 12.91 23.51
N SER A 118 -0.52 12.41 22.45
CA SER A 118 0.84 12.77 22.02
C SER A 118 0.80 13.46 20.67
N LEU A 119 1.67 14.47 20.47
CA LEU A 119 1.76 15.22 19.22
C LEU A 119 3.05 14.89 18.47
N GLU A 120 2.94 14.45 17.23
CA GLU A 120 4.06 14.12 16.35
C GLU A 120 4.00 14.89 15.03
N THR A 121 5.16 15.00 14.36
CA THR A 121 5.24 15.54 13.00
C THR A 121 5.97 14.57 12.09
N VAL A 122 5.53 14.49 10.82
CA VAL A 122 6.16 13.67 9.79
C VAL A 122 6.38 14.47 8.51
N ASN A 123 7.37 14.07 7.71
CA ASN A 123 7.72 14.80 6.50
C ASN A 123 6.78 14.57 5.31
N CYS A 124 6.08 13.45 5.23
CA CYS A 124 5.02 13.24 4.25
C CYS A 124 4.15 12.03 4.60
N LEU A 125 2.82 12.21 4.53
CA LEU A 125 1.81 11.17 4.70
C LEU A 125 1.19 10.72 3.36
N GLY A 126 1.66 11.26 2.22
CA GLY A 126 1.24 10.88 0.88
C GLY A 126 -0.16 11.32 0.44
N ALA A 127 -0.96 11.96 1.28
CA ALA A 127 -2.30 12.47 0.94
C ALA A 127 -2.26 13.95 0.46
N CYS A 128 -1.30 14.28 -0.40
CA CYS A 128 -0.92 15.65 -0.77
C CYS A 128 -2.05 16.48 -1.38
N ALA A 129 -2.97 15.87 -2.13
CA ALA A 129 -4.13 16.54 -2.70
C ALA A 129 -5.04 17.14 -1.63
N MET A 130 -5.18 16.43 -0.51
CA MET A 130 -6.05 16.79 0.61
C MET A 130 -5.32 17.57 1.72
N GLY A 131 -4.11 18.08 1.44
CA GLY A 131 -3.35 18.88 2.42
C GLY A 131 -4.07 20.16 2.85
N PRO A 132 -3.86 20.65 4.09
CA PRO A 132 -3.03 20.09 5.16
C PRO A 132 -3.63 18.82 5.78
N ILE A 133 -2.77 17.86 6.17
CA ILE A 133 -3.19 16.57 6.71
C ILE A 133 -2.86 16.46 8.20
N MET A 134 -3.82 15.99 8.98
CA MET A 134 -3.66 15.50 10.34
C MET A 134 -4.09 14.02 10.38
N VAL A 135 -3.39 13.21 11.13
CA VAL A 135 -3.77 11.81 11.41
C VAL A 135 -3.95 11.66 12.92
N VAL A 136 -4.98 10.93 13.34
CA VAL A 136 -5.17 10.52 14.73
C VAL A 136 -5.36 9.01 14.72
N ASP A 137 -4.50 8.27 15.40
CA ASP A 137 -4.53 6.80 15.51
C ASP A 137 -4.68 6.10 14.13
N GLY A 138 -3.96 6.59 13.13
CA GLY A 138 -4.00 6.05 11.77
C GLY A 138 -5.17 6.52 10.90
N LYS A 139 -6.16 7.25 11.45
CA LYS A 139 -7.25 7.83 10.67
C LYS A 139 -6.85 9.19 10.09
N TYR A 140 -6.97 9.33 8.78
CA TYR A 140 -6.58 10.53 8.03
C TYR A 140 -7.68 11.59 8.03
N PHE A 141 -7.28 12.84 8.19
CA PHE A 141 -8.13 14.03 8.09
C PHE A 141 -7.47 15.05 7.17
N GLY A 142 -8.14 15.38 6.08
CA GLY A 142 -7.67 16.30 5.06
C GLY A 142 -8.31 17.67 5.12
N GLU A 143 -7.73 18.61 4.33
CA GLU A 143 -8.19 20.00 4.24
C GLU A 143 -8.39 20.63 5.63
N MET A 144 -7.40 20.42 6.50
CA MET A 144 -7.49 20.81 7.90
C MET A 144 -7.55 22.31 8.07
N SER A 145 -8.41 22.74 9.00
CA SER A 145 -8.55 24.13 9.47
C SER A 145 -8.56 24.15 10.99
N SER A 146 -8.29 25.30 11.60
CA SER A 146 -8.29 25.47 13.05
C SER A 146 -9.60 25.01 13.71
N THR A 147 -10.73 25.21 13.03
CA THR A 147 -12.05 24.75 13.52
C THR A 147 -12.22 23.23 13.41
N LYS A 148 -11.72 22.61 12.32
CA LYS A 148 -11.75 21.15 12.17
C LYS A 148 -10.88 20.45 13.21
N VAL A 149 -9.68 20.98 13.54
CA VAL A 149 -8.77 20.44 14.57
C VAL A 149 -9.53 20.21 15.88
N ARG A 150 -10.14 21.28 16.42
CA ARG A 150 -10.85 21.21 17.71
C ARG A 150 -12.01 20.22 17.69
N ARG A 151 -12.76 20.16 16.59
CA ARG A 151 -13.92 19.25 16.44
C ARG A 151 -13.49 17.79 16.46
N ILE A 152 -12.39 17.48 15.73
CA ILE A 152 -11.90 16.11 15.61
C ILE A 152 -11.31 15.63 16.94
N LEU A 153 -10.40 16.37 17.55
CA LEU A 153 -9.75 15.96 18.80
C LEU A 153 -10.74 15.70 19.94
N LYS A 154 -11.87 16.43 19.98
CA LYS A 154 -12.95 16.17 20.93
C LYS A 154 -13.67 14.84 20.74
N LYS A 155 -13.67 14.24 19.54
CA LYS A 155 -14.30 12.93 19.27
C LYS A 155 -13.48 11.77 19.83
N TYR A 156 -12.16 11.87 19.77
CA TYR A 156 -11.23 10.80 20.17
C TYR A 156 -11.18 10.53 21.68
N GLN A 157 -11.91 11.24 22.44
CA GLN A 157 -12.09 10.97 23.88
C GLN A 157 -13.05 9.80 24.18
N LYS A 158 -13.56 9.02 23.19
CA LYS A 158 -14.75 8.15 23.37
C LYS A 158 -14.82 6.77 22.66
N GLU A 159 -13.91 6.24 21.80
CA GLU A 159 -14.18 5.04 20.93
C GLU A 159 -13.18 3.85 20.93
N GLU A 160 -13.65 2.60 20.59
CA GLU A 160 -12.94 1.28 20.43
C GLU A 160 -13.33 0.48 19.15
N ALA A 161 -12.59 -0.60 18.72
CA ALA A 161 -12.61 -1.27 17.38
C ALA A 161 -12.76 -2.82 17.30
N ALA A 162 -12.94 -3.46 16.07
CA ALA A 162 -13.27 -4.87 15.76
C ALA A 162 -12.50 -5.54 14.55
N ALA A 163 -12.58 -6.91 14.31
CA ALA A 163 -11.76 -7.76 13.40
C ALA A 163 -12.52 -8.73 12.42
N PRO A 164 -11.92 -9.39 11.37
CA PRO A 164 -12.53 -10.12 10.21
C PRO A 164 -12.37 -11.66 10.10
N ALA A 165 -12.86 -12.35 9.00
CA ALA A 165 -13.09 -13.81 8.79
C ALA A 165 -12.54 -14.40 7.45
N GLY A 166 -12.40 -15.74 7.31
CA GLY A 166 -11.57 -16.55 6.41
C GLY A 166 -12.06 -17.13 5.05
N ALA A 167 -11.19 -17.80 4.25
CA ALA A 167 -11.29 -18.19 2.82
C ALA A 167 -11.02 -19.70 2.49
N LYS A 168 -11.14 -20.13 1.20
CA LYS A 168 -11.07 -21.52 0.69
C LYS A 168 -9.69 -21.82 0.05
N ARG A 169 -9.12 -23.03 0.28
CA ARG A 169 -7.80 -23.48 -0.22
C ARG A 169 -7.88 -24.16 -1.59
N PHE A 170 -6.98 -23.82 -2.54
CA PHE A 170 -6.79 -24.47 -3.84
C PHE A 170 -5.64 -25.48 -3.79
N SER A 171 -5.82 -26.62 -4.45
CA SER A 171 -4.85 -27.71 -4.51
C SER A 171 -4.26 -27.92 -5.92
N SER A 172 -4.72 -27.17 -6.91
CA SER A 172 -4.24 -27.25 -8.29
C SER A 172 -4.61 -25.99 -9.10
N ALA A 173 -3.93 -25.80 -10.24
CA ALA A 173 -4.28 -24.75 -11.21
C ALA A 173 -5.73 -24.92 -11.74
N ALA A 174 -6.19 -26.16 -11.90
CA ALA A 174 -7.55 -26.44 -12.34
C ALA A 174 -8.61 -26.03 -11.31
N ASP A 175 -8.33 -26.20 -10.00
CA ASP A 175 -9.21 -25.74 -8.92
C ASP A 175 -9.30 -24.21 -8.90
N LEU A 176 -8.19 -23.52 -9.10
CA LEU A 176 -8.14 -22.06 -9.20
C LEU A 176 -8.96 -21.56 -10.39
N GLU A 177 -8.81 -22.18 -11.58
CA GLU A 177 -9.54 -21.79 -12.78
C GLU A 177 -11.05 -22.03 -12.63
N LYS A 178 -11.44 -23.19 -12.11
CA LYS A 178 -12.84 -23.50 -11.80
C LYS A 178 -13.44 -22.49 -10.82
N HIS A 179 -12.68 -22.09 -9.81
CA HIS A 179 -13.12 -21.05 -8.86
C HIS A 179 -13.27 -19.71 -9.57
N ARG A 180 -12.31 -19.31 -10.40
CA ARG A 180 -12.36 -18.08 -11.22
C ARG A 180 -13.62 -18.01 -12.05
N GLU A 181 -13.94 -19.08 -12.78
CA GLU A 181 -15.16 -19.17 -13.58
C GLU A 181 -16.43 -19.02 -12.73
N SER A 182 -16.43 -19.52 -11.49
CA SER A 182 -17.57 -19.43 -10.58
C SER A 182 -17.77 -18.03 -9.99
N VAL A 183 -16.68 -17.31 -9.66
CA VAL A 183 -16.76 -15.98 -9.02
C VAL A 183 -16.89 -14.85 -10.04
N LYS A 184 -16.37 -15.03 -11.25
CA LYS A 184 -16.39 -14.00 -12.31
C LYS A 184 -17.80 -13.48 -12.63
N PRO A 185 -18.84 -14.29 -12.83
CA PRO A 185 -20.19 -13.80 -13.08
C PRO A 185 -20.77 -13.03 -11.88
N LEU A 186 -20.44 -13.44 -10.66
CA LEU A 186 -20.95 -12.81 -9.44
C LEU A 186 -20.35 -11.42 -9.24
N ARG A 187 -19.12 -11.21 -9.73
CA ARG A 187 -18.33 -10.01 -9.49
C ARG A 187 -18.27 -9.06 -10.68
N TYR A 188 -18.55 -9.54 -11.92
CA TYR A 188 -18.42 -8.77 -13.16
C TYR A 188 -19.53 -9.11 -14.19
N SER A 189 -20.76 -9.30 -13.74
CA SER A 189 -21.89 -9.71 -14.58
C SER A 189 -22.47 -8.63 -15.51
N GLY A 190 -21.83 -7.43 -15.57
CA GLY A 190 -22.34 -6.31 -16.38
C GLY A 190 -23.56 -5.62 -15.78
N GLY A 191 -23.93 -5.95 -14.54
CA GLY A 191 -25.00 -5.25 -13.80
C GLY A 191 -24.56 -3.90 -13.25
N THR A 192 -25.50 -3.19 -12.64
CA THR A 192 -25.21 -1.90 -12.00
C THR A 192 -24.16 -2.08 -10.90
N SER A 193 -23.13 -1.24 -10.90
CA SER A 193 -22.05 -1.26 -9.94
C SER A 193 -21.72 0.14 -9.45
N VAL A 194 -21.30 0.26 -8.20
CA VAL A 194 -20.86 1.51 -7.60
C VAL A 194 -19.48 1.28 -6.97
N TYR A 195 -18.49 2.03 -7.44
CA TYR A 195 -17.12 2.00 -6.98
C TYR A 195 -16.78 3.27 -6.24
N VAL A 196 -16.50 3.18 -4.94
CA VAL A 196 -16.10 4.33 -4.11
C VAL A 196 -14.59 4.23 -3.85
N CYS A 197 -13.84 5.26 -4.24
CA CYS A 197 -12.40 5.28 -3.99
C CYS A 197 -12.11 5.30 -2.48
N ALA A 198 -11.50 4.24 -1.97
CA ALA A 198 -11.12 4.08 -0.57
C ALA A 198 -9.60 4.18 -0.32
N GLY A 199 -8.81 4.68 -1.28
CA GLY A 199 -7.38 4.97 -1.07
C GLY A 199 -7.18 6.11 -0.06
N THR A 200 -6.02 6.15 0.59
CA THR A 200 -5.68 7.08 1.70
C THR A 200 -6.07 8.54 1.43
N GLY A 201 -5.87 9.05 0.18
CA GLY A 201 -6.24 10.42 -0.17
C GLY A 201 -7.74 10.69 -0.07
N CYS A 202 -8.58 9.78 -0.58
CA CYS A 202 -10.03 9.89 -0.50
C CYS A 202 -10.56 9.61 0.91
N GLN A 203 -9.92 8.70 1.68
CA GLN A 203 -10.26 8.50 3.10
C GLN A 203 -10.07 9.79 3.91
N ALA A 204 -9.01 10.56 3.64
CA ALA A 204 -8.82 11.88 4.25
C ALA A 204 -9.93 12.89 3.91
N GLY A 205 -10.68 12.65 2.82
CA GLY A 205 -11.88 13.38 2.43
C GLY A 205 -13.20 12.71 2.81
N SER A 206 -13.20 11.77 3.78
CA SER A 206 -14.40 11.05 4.28
C SER A 206 -15.02 10.05 3.31
N SER A 207 -14.26 9.47 2.37
CA SER A 207 -14.82 8.49 1.43
C SER A 207 -15.36 7.21 2.09
N LEU A 208 -14.89 6.85 3.28
CA LEU A 208 -15.46 5.73 4.03
C LEU A 208 -16.86 6.05 4.55
N ASP A 209 -17.12 7.31 4.93
CA ASP A 209 -18.45 7.74 5.32
C ASP A 209 -19.41 7.75 4.09
N VAL A 210 -18.88 8.11 2.90
CA VAL A 210 -19.62 7.99 1.61
C VAL A 210 -19.94 6.53 1.30
N LEU A 211 -18.99 5.61 1.48
CA LEU A 211 -19.19 4.18 1.24
C LEU A 211 -20.26 3.60 2.17
N GLU A 212 -20.24 3.96 3.45
CA GLU A 212 -21.24 3.51 4.41
C GLU A 212 -22.62 4.11 4.13
N ALA A 213 -22.70 5.40 3.80
CA ALA A 213 -23.95 6.04 3.38
C ALA A 213 -24.53 5.33 2.12
N MET A 214 -23.67 4.99 1.15
CA MET A 214 -24.06 4.27 -0.07
C MET A 214 -24.66 2.89 0.27
N ARG A 215 -24.03 2.14 1.18
CA ARG A 215 -24.52 0.85 1.65
C ARG A 215 -25.91 0.95 2.28
N LEU A 216 -26.11 1.94 3.17
CA LEU A 216 -27.38 2.17 3.85
C LEU A 216 -28.47 2.61 2.87
N GLU A 217 -28.13 3.49 1.92
CA GLU A 217 -29.08 4.00 0.94
C GLU A 217 -29.51 2.92 -0.06
N LEU A 218 -28.58 2.12 -0.60
CA LEU A 218 -28.91 0.96 -1.45
C LEU A 218 -29.84 0.00 -0.73
N LYS A 219 -29.58 -0.29 0.55
CA LYS A 219 -30.42 -1.16 1.37
C LYS A 219 -31.81 -0.56 1.58
N SER A 220 -31.93 0.75 1.83
CA SER A 220 -33.22 1.44 2.02
C SER A 220 -34.11 1.34 0.77
N HIS A 221 -33.48 1.28 -0.41
CA HIS A 221 -34.16 1.13 -1.71
C HIS A 221 -34.35 -0.34 -2.15
N GLY A 222 -33.89 -1.35 -1.38
CA GLY A 222 -33.94 -2.77 -1.75
C GLY A 222 -33.10 -3.11 -2.98
N LEU A 223 -31.95 -2.43 -3.09
CA LEU A 223 -30.98 -2.56 -4.19
C LEU A 223 -29.69 -3.26 -3.76
N ASP A 224 -29.51 -3.56 -2.49
CA ASP A 224 -28.31 -4.17 -1.90
C ASP A 224 -27.92 -5.51 -2.53
N ASP A 225 -28.90 -6.31 -2.96
CA ASP A 225 -28.67 -7.58 -3.68
C ASP A 225 -28.54 -7.41 -5.22
N LYS A 226 -28.78 -6.23 -5.76
CA LYS A 226 -28.83 -5.96 -7.21
C LYS A 226 -27.68 -5.08 -7.70
N VAL A 227 -27.11 -4.29 -6.82
CA VAL A 227 -26.04 -3.34 -7.11
C VAL A 227 -24.76 -3.79 -6.43
N LEU A 228 -23.72 -3.98 -7.21
CA LEU A 228 -22.41 -4.30 -6.67
C LEU A 228 -21.74 -3.04 -6.08
N LEU A 229 -21.69 -2.94 -4.76
CA LEU A 229 -20.98 -1.85 -4.08
C LEU A 229 -19.58 -2.29 -3.65
N ARG A 230 -18.54 -1.50 -3.97
CA ARG A 230 -17.14 -1.73 -3.58
C ARG A 230 -16.45 -0.49 -3.08
N GLY A 231 -15.67 -0.66 -1.99
CA GLY A 231 -14.59 0.24 -1.63
C GLY A 231 -13.32 -0.15 -2.38
N THR A 232 -12.91 0.65 -3.36
CA THR A 232 -11.82 0.31 -4.26
C THR A 232 -10.50 0.99 -3.86
N GLY A 233 -9.39 0.56 -4.44
CA GLY A 233 -8.11 1.27 -4.33
C GLY A 233 -8.15 2.66 -4.96
N CYS A 234 -6.99 3.33 -4.99
CA CYS A 234 -6.89 4.70 -5.48
C CYS A 234 -7.18 4.79 -6.99
N HIS A 235 -8.16 5.60 -7.38
CA HIS A 235 -8.46 5.91 -8.78
C HIS A 235 -7.42 6.84 -9.45
N GLY A 236 -6.53 7.44 -8.66
CA GLY A 236 -5.45 8.31 -9.13
C GLY A 236 -5.78 9.79 -9.16
N PHE A 237 -7.04 10.21 -9.26
CA PHE A 237 -7.43 11.63 -9.37
C PHE A 237 -7.72 12.25 -8.00
N CYS A 238 -6.69 12.32 -7.15
CA CYS A 238 -6.82 12.69 -5.73
C CYS A 238 -7.35 14.11 -5.50
N GLU A 239 -7.08 15.07 -6.40
CA GLU A 239 -7.60 16.46 -6.32
C GLU A 239 -9.13 16.51 -6.36
N ARG A 240 -9.76 15.50 -6.94
CA ARG A 240 -11.21 15.43 -7.16
C ARG A 240 -11.92 14.45 -6.21
N GLY A 241 -11.18 13.87 -5.25
CA GLY A 241 -11.75 12.98 -4.26
C GLY A 241 -12.67 13.66 -3.24
N PRO A 242 -13.59 12.91 -2.62
CA PRO A 242 -13.94 11.52 -2.87
C PRO A 242 -14.55 11.25 -4.24
N LEU A 243 -14.11 10.17 -4.89
CA LEU A 243 -14.58 9.77 -6.22
C LEU A 243 -15.58 8.60 -6.10
N VAL A 244 -16.66 8.70 -6.85
CA VAL A 244 -17.63 7.61 -7.04
C VAL A 244 -17.78 7.36 -8.54
N VAL A 245 -17.70 6.08 -8.95
CA VAL A 245 -17.92 5.67 -10.34
C VAL A 245 -19.12 4.73 -10.37
N VAL A 246 -20.10 5.04 -11.20
CA VAL A 246 -21.31 4.22 -11.39
C VAL A 246 -21.21 3.51 -12.75
N GLY A 247 -21.16 2.17 -12.71
CA GLY A 247 -21.18 1.31 -13.89
C GLY A 247 -22.61 0.82 -14.22
N PRO A 248 -22.78 0.32 -15.45
CA PRO A 248 -21.77 -0.02 -16.46
C PRO A 248 -21.23 1.16 -17.29
N GLU A 249 -21.89 2.33 -17.32
CA GLU A 249 -21.54 3.48 -18.17
C GLU A 249 -20.27 4.20 -17.72
N ASN A 250 -19.71 3.86 -16.53
CA ASN A 250 -18.54 4.54 -15.94
C ASN A 250 -18.76 6.04 -15.65
N ILE A 251 -19.95 6.41 -15.18
CA ILE A 251 -20.25 7.79 -14.79
C ILE A 251 -19.38 8.18 -13.61
N LEU A 252 -18.60 9.26 -13.77
CA LEU A 252 -17.65 9.72 -12.74
C LEU A 252 -18.22 10.90 -11.95
N TYR A 253 -18.40 10.72 -10.67
CA TYR A 253 -18.71 11.79 -9.72
C TYR A 253 -17.50 12.16 -8.87
N GLN A 254 -17.29 13.46 -8.68
CA GLN A 254 -16.21 14.04 -7.89
C GLN A 254 -16.71 14.71 -6.63
N LYS A 255 -15.83 14.80 -5.60
CA LYS A 255 -16.07 15.51 -4.34
C LYS A 255 -17.40 15.11 -3.68
N VAL A 256 -17.76 13.83 -3.83
CA VAL A 256 -19.00 13.29 -3.29
C VAL A 256 -18.96 13.31 -1.77
N THR A 257 -20.01 13.82 -1.15
CA THR A 257 -20.20 13.82 0.30
C THR A 257 -21.27 12.78 0.71
N PRO A 258 -21.36 12.38 1.99
CA PRO A 258 -22.43 11.48 2.44
C PRO A 258 -23.84 12.03 2.15
N GLU A 259 -24.02 13.34 2.14
CA GLU A 259 -25.30 14.03 1.86
C GLU A 259 -25.71 13.89 0.39
N ASP A 260 -24.75 13.71 -0.54
CA ASP A 260 -25.01 13.55 -1.97
C ASP A 260 -25.50 12.14 -2.33
N VAL A 261 -25.24 11.15 -1.46
CA VAL A 261 -25.45 9.73 -1.76
C VAL A 261 -26.91 9.41 -2.09
N GLY A 262 -27.86 9.99 -1.36
CA GLY A 262 -29.29 9.78 -1.63
C GLY A 262 -29.70 10.18 -3.04
N GLU A 263 -29.18 11.32 -3.53
CA GLU A 263 -29.42 11.78 -4.90
C GLU A 263 -28.75 10.87 -5.94
N VAL A 264 -27.50 10.46 -5.70
CA VAL A 264 -26.79 9.53 -6.61
C VAL A 264 -27.53 8.19 -6.74
N VAL A 265 -28.01 7.63 -5.62
CA VAL A 265 -28.75 6.37 -5.65
C VAL A 265 -30.10 6.54 -6.36
N ALA A 266 -30.86 7.58 -6.04
CA ALA A 266 -32.19 7.80 -6.63
C ALA A 266 -32.11 8.12 -8.14
N GLU A 267 -31.25 9.08 -8.50
CA GLU A 267 -31.17 9.55 -9.89
C GLU A 267 -30.36 8.59 -10.77
N THR A 268 -29.14 8.22 -10.35
CA THR A 268 -28.25 7.48 -11.25
C THR A 268 -28.39 5.98 -11.14
N VAL A 269 -28.35 5.45 -9.93
CA VAL A 269 -28.37 3.99 -9.76
C VAL A 269 -29.74 3.38 -10.11
N LYS A 270 -30.82 4.06 -9.74
CA LYS A 270 -32.19 3.59 -9.94
C LYS A 270 -32.78 4.01 -11.27
N ASP A 271 -32.67 5.30 -11.61
CA ASP A 271 -33.40 5.91 -12.72
C ASP A 271 -32.52 6.17 -13.96
N GLY A 272 -31.20 5.95 -13.88
CA GLY A 272 -30.24 6.13 -14.98
C GLY A 272 -30.04 7.60 -15.39
N ARG A 273 -30.37 8.57 -14.52
CA ARG A 273 -30.19 9.99 -14.78
C ARG A 273 -28.92 10.52 -14.11
N VAL A 274 -28.18 11.36 -14.78
CA VAL A 274 -26.93 11.91 -14.29
C VAL A 274 -27.15 13.07 -13.32
N VAL A 275 -26.41 13.10 -12.23
CA VAL A 275 -26.37 14.22 -11.28
C VAL A 275 -25.33 15.24 -11.74
N GLU A 276 -25.73 16.16 -12.62
CA GLU A 276 -24.83 17.10 -13.33
C GLU A 276 -23.91 17.94 -12.43
N ARG A 277 -24.34 18.28 -11.21
CA ARG A 277 -23.54 19.09 -10.27
C ARG A 277 -22.33 18.36 -9.72
N LEU A 278 -22.33 17.03 -9.76
CA LEU A 278 -21.23 16.19 -9.29
C LEU A 278 -20.26 15.76 -10.39
N LEU A 279 -20.56 16.10 -11.66
CA LEU A 279 -19.67 15.81 -12.78
C LEU A 279 -18.37 16.62 -12.70
N TYR A 280 -17.31 16.04 -13.27
CA TYR A 280 -16.06 16.77 -13.47
C TYR A 280 -16.25 17.87 -14.54
N GLU A 281 -15.93 19.09 -14.14
CA GLU A 281 -15.84 20.25 -15.05
C GLU A 281 -14.36 20.59 -15.23
N ASP A 282 -13.92 20.61 -16.49
CA ASP A 282 -12.54 20.97 -16.83
C ASP A 282 -12.33 22.47 -16.63
N PRO A 283 -11.39 22.88 -15.76
CA PRO A 283 -11.20 24.29 -15.41
C PRO A 283 -10.70 25.15 -16.58
N THR A 284 -10.18 24.53 -17.63
CA THR A 284 -9.65 25.25 -18.81
C THR A 284 -10.72 25.46 -19.85
N SER A 285 -11.53 24.46 -20.16
CA SER A 285 -12.55 24.50 -21.19
C SER A 285 -13.96 24.81 -20.68
N GLY A 286 -14.22 24.64 -19.38
CA GLY A 286 -15.56 24.71 -18.80
C GLY A 286 -16.48 23.54 -19.21
N LEU A 287 -15.97 22.55 -19.92
CA LEU A 287 -16.74 21.37 -20.33
C LEU A 287 -16.91 20.40 -19.16
N LYS A 288 -18.13 19.87 -19.03
CA LYS A 288 -18.44 18.77 -18.12
C LYS A 288 -18.28 17.44 -18.82
N PHE A 289 -17.76 16.45 -18.09
CA PHE A 289 -17.55 15.09 -18.57
C PHE A 289 -18.36 14.13 -17.71
N GLU A 290 -19.17 13.32 -18.36
CA GLU A 290 -20.02 12.33 -17.73
C GLU A 290 -19.23 11.03 -17.49
N HIS A 291 -18.55 10.54 -18.53
CA HIS A 291 -17.85 9.27 -18.49
C HIS A 291 -16.39 9.43 -18.06
N LYS A 292 -15.95 8.58 -17.14
CA LYS A 292 -14.59 8.59 -16.61
C LYS A 292 -13.51 8.59 -17.69
N ASP A 293 -13.71 7.79 -18.73
CA ASP A 293 -12.72 7.58 -19.78
C ASP A 293 -12.58 8.80 -20.72
N GLU A 294 -13.56 9.71 -20.72
CA GLU A 294 -13.55 10.95 -21.48
C GLU A 294 -12.86 12.09 -20.72
N VAL A 295 -12.76 12.00 -19.39
CA VAL A 295 -12.08 13.02 -18.57
C VAL A 295 -10.63 13.15 -19.01
N PRO A 296 -10.14 14.37 -19.38
CA PRO A 296 -8.78 14.57 -19.92
C PRO A 296 -7.67 13.97 -19.07
N PHE A 297 -7.85 13.97 -17.74
CA PHE A 297 -6.92 13.34 -16.80
C PHE A 297 -6.77 11.83 -17.06
N TYR A 298 -7.85 11.11 -17.38
CA TYR A 298 -7.82 9.68 -17.63
C TYR A 298 -7.55 9.32 -19.09
N ALA A 299 -8.17 10.03 -20.02
CA ALA A 299 -8.12 9.75 -21.46
C ALA A 299 -6.69 9.76 -22.05
N LYS A 300 -5.77 10.54 -21.44
CA LYS A 300 -4.38 10.67 -21.87
C LYS A 300 -3.41 9.68 -21.19
N GLN A 301 -3.91 8.84 -20.30
CA GLN A 301 -3.13 7.82 -19.60
C GLN A 301 -3.23 6.46 -20.29
N LYS A 302 -2.22 5.61 -20.05
CA LYS A 302 -2.26 4.18 -20.36
C LYS A 302 -2.10 3.40 -19.05
N ARG A 303 -3.22 3.03 -18.44
CA ARG A 303 -3.27 2.48 -17.10
C ARG A 303 -3.23 0.94 -17.11
N MET A 304 -2.03 0.38 -17.26
CA MET A 304 -1.80 -1.07 -17.28
C MET A 304 -1.80 -1.65 -15.85
N ILE A 305 -1.20 -0.94 -14.90
CA ILE A 305 -1.01 -1.37 -13.51
C ILE A 305 -2.02 -0.70 -12.56
N LEU A 306 -2.29 0.61 -12.74
CA LEU A 306 -3.25 1.34 -11.92
C LEU A 306 -4.72 1.11 -12.33
N GLY A 307 -4.97 0.60 -13.54
CA GLY A 307 -6.34 0.37 -14.03
C GLY A 307 -7.18 -0.46 -13.07
N PRO A 308 -6.70 -1.63 -12.64
CA PRO A 308 -7.40 -2.51 -11.70
C PRO A 308 -7.76 -1.85 -10.35
N ASN A 309 -6.95 -0.93 -9.84
CA ASN A 309 -7.18 -0.27 -8.55
C ASN A 309 -8.56 0.41 -8.45
N GLY A 310 -9.10 0.90 -9.55
CA GLY A 310 -10.39 1.60 -9.57
C GLY A 310 -11.63 0.70 -9.60
N VAL A 311 -11.45 -0.62 -9.60
CA VAL A 311 -12.55 -1.60 -9.72
C VAL A 311 -12.44 -2.79 -8.78
N LEU A 312 -11.23 -3.07 -8.24
CA LEU A 312 -10.99 -4.13 -7.27
C LEU A 312 -11.31 -3.66 -5.85
N ASP A 313 -11.93 -4.53 -5.06
CA ASP A 313 -11.88 -4.44 -3.62
C ASP A 313 -10.58 -5.11 -3.12
N PRO A 314 -9.61 -4.36 -2.58
CA PRO A 314 -8.32 -4.92 -2.15
C PRO A 314 -8.43 -5.85 -0.93
N ALA A 315 -9.57 -5.85 -0.25
CA ALA A 315 -9.85 -6.74 0.88
C ALA A 315 -10.33 -8.13 0.45
N GLU A 316 -10.63 -8.32 -0.85
CA GLU A 316 -11.27 -9.51 -1.38
C GLU A 316 -10.41 -10.20 -2.46
N ILE A 317 -9.74 -11.30 -2.11
CA ILE A 317 -8.92 -12.07 -3.06
C ILE A 317 -9.71 -12.51 -4.31
N ASP A 318 -10.99 -12.81 -4.15
CA ASP A 318 -11.87 -13.23 -5.25
C ASP A 318 -12.03 -12.15 -6.33
N ASP A 319 -11.94 -10.87 -5.99
CA ASP A 319 -11.96 -9.78 -6.96
C ASP A 319 -10.73 -9.82 -7.87
N TYR A 320 -9.57 -10.11 -7.29
CA TYR A 320 -8.33 -10.29 -8.05
C TYR A 320 -8.37 -11.55 -8.90
N ILE A 321 -8.82 -12.70 -8.34
CA ILE A 321 -8.94 -13.98 -9.05
C ILE A 321 -9.93 -13.86 -10.22
N ALA A 322 -11.08 -13.23 -10.03
CA ALA A 322 -12.10 -13.07 -11.07
C ALA A 322 -11.60 -12.29 -12.30
N ARG A 323 -10.58 -11.44 -12.14
CA ARG A 323 -9.93 -10.67 -13.22
C ARG A 323 -8.67 -11.34 -13.79
N GLY A 324 -8.43 -12.60 -13.51
CA GLY A 324 -7.28 -13.35 -14.01
C GLY A 324 -6.09 -13.37 -13.05
N GLY A 325 -6.25 -12.86 -11.83
CA GLY A 325 -5.21 -12.94 -10.80
C GLY A 325 -4.77 -14.37 -10.53
N TYR A 326 -3.49 -14.54 -10.23
CA TYR A 326 -2.81 -15.83 -10.03
C TYR A 326 -2.81 -16.78 -11.25
N ALA A 327 -3.29 -16.34 -12.42
CA ALA A 327 -3.12 -17.11 -13.66
C ALA A 327 -1.64 -17.11 -14.12
N ALA A 328 -0.97 -15.97 -13.97
CA ALA A 328 0.47 -15.88 -14.26
C ALA A 328 1.30 -16.79 -13.35
N LEU A 329 0.91 -16.89 -12.08
CA LEU A 329 1.54 -17.84 -11.14
C LEU A 329 1.34 -19.28 -11.59
N ALA A 330 0.11 -19.69 -11.94
CA ALA A 330 -0.16 -21.03 -12.43
C ALA A 330 0.66 -21.36 -13.69
N LYS A 331 0.71 -20.43 -14.65
CA LYS A 331 1.53 -20.55 -15.87
C LYS A 331 3.03 -20.67 -15.53
N ALA A 332 3.54 -19.86 -14.60
CA ALA A 332 4.94 -19.92 -14.18
C ALA A 332 5.31 -21.24 -13.48
N LEU A 333 4.38 -21.84 -12.71
CA LEU A 333 4.61 -23.10 -12.00
C LEU A 333 4.56 -24.33 -12.91
N PHE A 334 3.68 -24.35 -13.90
CA PHE A 334 3.35 -25.58 -14.63
C PHE A 334 3.78 -25.55 -16.12
N ASP A 335 3.88 -24.36 -16.73
CA ASP A 335 4.11 -24.22 -18.17
C ASP A 335 5.49 -23.60 -18.51
N MET A 336 6.23 -23.11 -17.51
CA MET A 336 7.50 -22.43 -17.72
C MET A 336 8.60 -23.01 -16.82
N ASP A 337 9.82 -23.05 -17.33
CA ASP A 337 11.00 -23.26 -16.48
C ASP A 337 11.51 -21.90 -15.93
N PRO A 338 12.31 -21.91 -14.87
CA PRO A 338 12.81 -20.67 -14.27
C PRO A 338 13.62 -19.78 -15.21
N GLU A 339 14.39 -20.35 -16.13
CA GLU A 339 15.13 -19.62 -17.15
C GLU A 339 14.16 -18.97 -18.17
N GLY A 340 13.12 -19.68 -18.57
CA GLY A 340 12.07 -19.17 -19.44
C GLY A 340 11.32 -17.98 -18.83
N ILE A 341 11.04 -18.00 -17.53
CA ILE A 341 10.46 -16.86 -16.82
C ILE A 341 11.40 -15.64 -16.90
N ILE A 342 12.69 -15.84 -16.62
CA ILE A 342 13.69 -14.76 -16.68
C ILE A 342 13.82 -14.21 -18.10
N ASP A 343 13.82 -15.08 -19.11
CA ASP A 343 13.95 -14.67 -20.51
C ASP A 343 12.69 -13.93 -20.99
N GLU A 344 11.49 -14.32 -20.53
CA GLU A 344 10.24 -13.59 -20.81
C GLU A 344 10.28 -12.16 -20.25
N VAL A 345 10.69 -11.99 -19.00
CA VAL A 345 10.88 -10.67 -18.37
C VAL A 345 11.99 -9.88 -19.09
N GLY A 346 13.02 -10.56 -19.58
CA GLY A 346 14.12 -9.96 -20.36
C GLY A 346 13.66 -9.46 -21.73
N ARG A 347 12.90 -10.26 -22.49
CA ARG A 347 12.32 -9.87 -23.79
C ARG A 347 11.31 -8.73 -23.64
N ALA A 348 10.54 -8.73 -22.56
CA ALA A 348 9.65 -7.62 -22.21
C ALA A 348 10.40 -6.30 -21.95
N GLY A 349 11.70 -6.35 -21.67
CA GLY A 349 12.53 -5.18 -21.41
C GLY A 349 12.16 -4.45 -20.11
N LEU A 350 11.63 -5.18 -19.12
CA LEU A 350 11.27 -4.59 -17.83
C LEU A 350 12.51 -4.06 -17.10
N ARG A 351 12.50 -2.75 -16.81
CA ARG A 351 13.51 -2.08 -15.98
C ARG A 351 12.92 -1.75 -14.61
N GLY A 352 13.76 -1.71 -13.58
CA GLY A 352 13.36 -1.34 -12.22
C GLY A 352 12.63 -0.01 -12.16
N ARG A 353 11.52 0.03 -11.43
CA ARG A 353 10.62 1.20 -11.30
C ARG A 353 10.91 2.06 -10.06
N GLY A 354 11.82 1.62 -9.19
CA GLY A 354 12.23 2.37 -7.99
C GLY A 354 13.32 3.43 -8.22
N GLY A 355 13.47 3.95 -9.45
CA GLY A 355 14.37 5.05 -9.79
C GLY A 355 15.69 4.65 -10.47
N GLY A 356 16.31 3.53 -10.10
CA GLY A 356 17.58 3.10 -10.66
C GLY A 356 17.53 2.56 -12.08
N GLY A 357 16.37 2.11 -12.58
CA GLY A 357 16.16 1.65 -13.95
C GLY A 357 17.02 0.46 -14.39
N PHE A 358 17.55 -0.34 -13.46
CA PHE A 358 18.37 -1.51 -13.79
C PHE A 358 17.53 -2.60 -14.47
N PRO A 359 18.02 -3.31 -15.51
CA PRO A 359 17.29 -4.40 -16.16
C PRO A 359 16.92 -5.49 -15.16
N THR A 360 15.63 -5.79 -15.03
CA THR A 360 15.11 -6.71 -14.00
C THR A 360 15.62 -8.13 -14.23
N ALA A 361 15.59 -8.62 -15.49
CA ALA A 361 16.07 -9.95 -15.85
C ALA A 361 17.55 -10.16 -15.53
N ASP A 362 18.41 -9.16 -15.72
CA ASP A 362 19.85 -9.29 -15.45
C ASP A 362 20.10 -9.45 -13.94
N LYS A 363 19.34 -8.74 -13.11
CA LYS A 363 19.38 -8.92 -11.67
C LYS A 363 18.92 -10.32 -11.26
N TRP A 364 17.84 -10.82 -11.85
CA TRP A 364 17.33 -12.15 -11.58
C TRP A 364 18.32 -13.24 -12.05
N LYS A 365 18.89 -13.13 -13.24
CA LYS A 365 19.97 -14.01 -13.74
C LYS A 365 21.17 -14.06 -12.80
N SER A 366 21.59 -12.91 -12.30
CA SER A 366 22.70 -12.81 -11.35
C SER A 366 22.38 -13.53 -10.03
N CYS A 367 21.19 -13.28 -9.46
CA CYS A 367 20.74 -13.89 -8.21
C CYS A 367 20.55 -15.42 -8.36
N ARG A 368 19.98 -15.88 -9.50
CA ARG A 368 19.81 -17.30 -9.79
C ARG A 368 21.16 -18.04 -9.87
N LYS A 369 22.14 -17.47 -10.56
CA LYS A 369 23.48 -18.04 -10.71
C LYS A 369 24.33 -18.00 -9.43
N ALA A 370 24.02 -17.10 -8.51
CA ALA A 370 24.78 -16.97 -7.27
C ALA A 370 24.63 -18.22 -6.41
N ARG A 371 25.77 -18.71 -5.88
CA ARG A 371 25.80 -19.84 -4.96
C ARG A 371 25.42 -19.37 -3.56
N SER A 372 24.52 -20.08 -2.90
CA SER A 372 24.26 -19.97 -1.49
C SER A 372 24.91 -21.11 -0.74
N VAL A 373 25.41 -20.87 0.46
CA VAL A 373 26.10 -21.89 1.29
C VAL A 373 25.13 -22.98 1.73
N ASP A 374 23.90 -22.63 2.01
CA ASP A 374 22.82 -23.49 2.48
C ASP A 374 21.65 -23.64 1.47
N GLY A 375 21.83 -23.12 0.26
CA GLY A 375 20.80 -23.14 -0.77
C GLY A 375 19.76 -22.02 -0.65
N VAL A 376 19.72 -21.28 0.45
CA VAL A 376 18.73 -20.23 0.72
C VAL A 376 18.99 -18.98 -0.11
N LYS A 377 17.95 -18.44 -0.73
CA LYS A 377 17.93 -17.14 -1.42
C LYS A 377 16.69 -16.36 -1.00
N TYR A 378 16.77 -15.04 -1.14
CA TYR A 378 15.70 -14.13 -0.71
C TYR A 378 15.13 -13.29 -1.85
N VAL A 379 13.83 -13.03 -1.77
CA VAL A 379 13.11 -12.03 -2.57
C VAL A 379 12.67 -10.89 -1.66
N LEU A 380 12.98 -9.65 -2.04
CA LEU A 380 12.57 -8.47 -1.29
C LEU A 380 11.71 -7.54 -2.16
N CYS A 381 10.62 -7.07 -1.60
CA CYS A 381 9.82 -5.97 -2.12
C CYS A 381 10.16 -4.70 -1.34
N ASN A 382 10.74 -3.71 -2.01
CA ASN A 382 11.02 -2.41 -1.43
C ASN A 382 9.81 -1.50 -1.58
N ALA A 383 9.11 -1.26 -0.47
CA ALA A 383 8.01 -0.33 -0.33
C ALA A 383 8.34 0.80 0.68
N ASP A 384 9.63 1.10 0.88
CA ASP A 384 10.09 2.27 1.63
C ASP A 384 10.14 3.49 0.71
N GLU A 385 8.97 3.97 0.32
CA GLU A 385 8.76 5.12 -0.54
C GLU A 385 8.84 6.41 0.27
N GLY A 386 10.07 6.85 0.58
CA GLY A 386 10.34 7.95 1.51
C GLY A 386 10.29 9.34 0.91
N ASP A 387 10.31 9.51 -0.42
CA ASP A 387 10.35 10.81 -1.09
C ASP A 387 9.07 11.62 -0.82
N PRO A 388 9.20 12.87 -0.34
CA PRO A 388 8.04 13.73 -0.11
C PRO A 388 7.22 13.96 -1.38
N GLY A 389 5.96 13.53 -1.35
CA GLY A 389 5.05 13.62 -2.50
C GLY A 389 4.99 12.37 -3.36
N ALA A 390 5.86 11.38 -3.17
CA ALA A 390 5.73 10.07 -3.80
C ALA A 390 4.75 9.19 -3.02
N PHE A 391 3.80 8.56 -3.73
CA PHE A 391 2.81 7.65 -3.15
C PHE A 391 2.27 6.60 -4.14
N MET A 392 3.03 6.32 -5.21
CA MET A 392 2.66 5.31 -6.20
C MET A 392 2.74 3.89 -5.63
N ASP A 393 3.81 3.54 -4.93
CA ASP A 393 4.00 2.22 -4.34
C ASP A 393 2.96 1.95 -3.25
N ARG A 394 2.69 2.95 -2.41
CA ARG A 394 1.61 2.91 -1.43
C ARG A 394 0.27 2.60 -2.08
N CYS A 395 -0.11 3.30 -3.14
CA CYS A 395 -1.39 3.11 -3.80
C CYS A 395 -1.53 1.74 -4.47
N LEU A 396 -0.44 1.14 -4.93
CA LEU A 396 -0.45 -0.23 -5.45
C LEU A 396 -0.68 -1.24 -4.32
N LEU A 397 -0.01 -1.08 -3.18
CA LEU A 397 -0.23 -1.94 -2.02
C LEU A 397 -1.62 -1.76 -1.40
N GLU A 398 -2.16 -0.53 -1.39
CA GLU A 398 -3.51 -0.25 -0.90
C GLU A 398 -4.61 -0.80 -1.82
N GLY A 399 -4.39 -0.79 -3.15
CA GLY A 399 -5.45 -1.04 -4.12
C GLY A 399 -5.37 -2.36 -4.87
N ASN A 400 -4.19 -2.96 -4.98
CA ASN A 400 -3.99 -4.25 -5.65
C ASN A 400 -2.77 -5.01 -5.09
N PRO A 401 -2.76 -5.32 -3.77
CA PRO A 401 -1.64 -5.98 -3.12
C PRO A 401 -1.33 -7.37 -3.69
N HIS A 402 -2.36 -8.08 -4.17
CA HIS A 402 -2.22 -9.42 -4.76
C HIS A 402 -1.36 -9.44 -6.01
N SER A 403 -1.39 -8.38 -6.85
CA SER A 403 -0.54 -8.31 -8.05
C SER A 403 0.95 -8.22 -7.69
N VAL A 404 1.27 -7.51 -6.61
CA VAL A 404 2.63 -7.40 -6.09
C VAL A 404 3.09 -8.74 -5.52
N LEU A 405 2.22 -9.39 -4.73
CA LEU A 405 2.49 -10.70 -4.14
C LEU A 405 2.69 -11.78 -5.20
N GLU A 406 1.80 -11.87 -6.20
CA GLU A 406 1.93 -12.78 -7.33
C GLU A 406 3.26 -12.58 -8.08
N GLY A 407 3.63 -11.32 -8.33
CA GLY A 407 4.92 -10.98 -8.95
C GLY A 407 6.12 -11.43 -8.13
N MET A 408 6.05 -11.32 -6.80
CA MET A 408 7.11 -11.80 -5.89
C MET A 408 7.23 -13.33 -5.94
N ILE A 409 6.12 -14.07 -5.94
CA ILE A 409 6.12 -15.54 -6.02
C ILE A 409 6.73 -16.00 -7.35
N ILE A 410 6.32 -15.38 -8.48
CA ILE A 410 6.91 -15.68 -9.81
C ILE A 410 8.41 -15.39 -9.82
N GLY A 411 8.85 -14.28 -9.24
CA GLY A 411 10.26 -13.95 -9.08
C GLY A 411 11.01 -14.96 -8.21
N ALA A 412 10.37 -15.49 -7.16
CA ALA A 412 10.94 -16.53 -6.31
C ALA A 412 11.14 -17.84 -7.08
N ILE A 413 10.18 -18.28 -7.89
CA ILE A 413 10.32 -19.43 -8.81
C ILE A 413 11.52 -19.20 -9.73
N ALA A 414 11.59 -18.04 -10.36
CA ALA A 414 12.63 -17.70 -11.32
C ALA A 414 14.05 -17.77 -10.74
N ILE A 415 14.28 -17.32 -9.50
CA ILE A 415 15.60 -17.28 -8.88
C ILE A 415 15.90 -18.50 -7.97
N GLY A 416 14.88 -19.29 -7.61
CA GLY A 416 14.97 -20.39 -6.66
C GLY A 416 15.05 -19.90 -5.23
N ALA A 417 14.19 -18.94 -4.84
CA ALA A 417 14.07 -18.45 -3.48
C ALA A 417 12.90 -19.11 -2.76
N THR A 418 13.01 -19.30 -1.44
CA THR A 418 11.97 -19.88 -0.58
C THR A 418 11.41 -18.87 0.43
N HIS A 419 12.02 -17.70 0.57
CA HIS A 419 11.63 -16.69 1.54
C HIS A 419 11.60 -15.30 0.92
N GLY A 420 10.57 -14.52 1.26
CA GLY A 420 10.39 -13.15 0.84
C GLY A 420 10.05 -12.19 1.98
N TYR A 421 10.36 -10.91 1.79
CA TYR A 421 9.93 -9.84 2.68
C TYR A 421 9.35 -8.68 1.87
N VAL A 422 8.21 -8.15 2.34
CA VAL A 422 7.70 -6.85 1.91
C VAL A 422 8.07 -5.83 2.96
N TYR A 423 9.01 -4.94 2.65
CA TYR A 423 9.45 -3.87 3.55
C TYR A 423 8.63 -2.62 3.30
N VAL A 424 7.71 -2.32 4.22
CA VAL A 424 6.74 -1.20 4.11
C VAL A 424 7.01 -0.18 5.19
N ARG A 425 6.96 1.10 4.85
CA ARG A 425 7.06 2.21 5.82
C ARG A 425 5.97 2.11 6.89
N ASN A 426 6.34 2.44 8.14
CA ASN A 426 5.38 2.51 9.25
C ASN A 426 4.30 3.59 9.03
N GLU A 427 4.64 4.65 8.28
CA GLU A 427 3.76 5.77 7.95
C GLU A 427 2.66 5.42 6.92
N TYR A 428 2.61 4.16 6.42
CA TYR A 428 1.62 3.66 5.48
C TYR A 428 0.74 2.55 6.10
N PRO A 429 -0.04 2.85 7.18
CA PRO A 429 -0.79 1.83 7.93
C PRO A 429 -1.81 1.08 7.07
N LEU A 430 -2.47 1.76 6.11
CA LEU A 430 -3.41 1.10 5.20
C LEU A 430 -2.69 0.12 4.26
N ALA A 431 -1.53 0.49 3.71
CA ALA A 431 -0.73 -0.40 2.86
C ALA A 431 -0.24 -1.64 3.64
N VAL A 432 0.23 -1.45 4.89
CA VAL A 432 0.60 -2.56 5.79
C VAL A 432 -0.59 -3.49 6.00
N LYS A 433 -1.77 -2.94 6.32
CA LYS A 433 -3.00 -3.71 6.51
C LYS A 433 -3.38 -4.50 5.24
N SER A 434 -3.38 -3.84 4.08
CA SER A 434 -3.79 -4.45 2.81
C SER A 434 -2.86 -5.58 2.39
N ILE A 435 -1.53 -5.38 2.45
CA ILE A 435 -0.58 -6.44 2.08
C ILE A 435 -0.58 -7.60 3.09
N SER A 436 -0.74 -7.33 4.38
CA SER A 436 -0.86 -8.38 5.40
C SER A 436 -2.11 -9.23 5.19
N ASN A 437 -3.25 -8.58 4.86
CA ASN A 437 -4.47 -9.29 4.52
C ASN A 437 -4.31 -10.14 3.24
N ALA A 438 -3.66 -9.60 2.21
CA ALA A 438 -3.41 -10.33 0.96
C ALA A 438 -2.51 -11.55 1.16
N ILE A 439 -1.48 -11.46 2.03
CA ILE A 439 -0.63 -12.58 2.41
C ILE A 439 -1.48 -13.66 3.09
N ALA A 440 -2.24 -13.31 4.13
CA ALA A 440 -3.08 -14.25 4.86
C ALA A 440 -4.10 -14.95 3.94
N GLN A 441 -4.78 -14.20 3.07
CA GLN A 441 -5.71 -14.77 2.10
C GLN A 441 -5.02 -15.70 1.08
N ALA A 442 -3.81 -15.36 0.62
CA ALA A 442 -3.06 -16.21 -0.31
C ALA A 442 -2.58 -17.49 0.36
N GLU A 443 -2.17 -17.45 1.64
CA GLU A 443 -1.80 -18.64 2.44
C GLU A 443 -3.01 -19.55 2.65
N GLU A 444 -4.14 -19.01 3.09
CA GLU A 444 -5.39 -19.76 3.24
C GLU A 444 -5.83 -20.41 1.92
N ALA A 445 -5.69 -19.67 0.82
CA ALA A 445 -6.06 -20.14 -0.52
C ALA A 445 -5.06 -21.16 -1.13
N GLY A 446 -3.91 -21.43 -0.51
CA GLY A 446 -2.88 -22.32 -1.06
C GLY A 446 -2.11 -21.72 -2.24
N LEU A 447 -2.10 -20.40 -2.34
CA LEU A 447 -1.37 -19.61 -3.35
C LEU A 447 -0.04 -19.07 -2.81
N LEU A 448 0.21 -19.28 -1.51
CA LEU A 448 1.42 -18.95 -0.79
C LEU A 448 1.67 -20.01 0.30
N GLY A 449 2.90 -20.15 0.78
CA GLY A 449 3.30 -21.13 1.79
C GLY A 449 3.82 -22.41 1.18
N MET A 450 3.41 -23.56 1.75
CA MET A 450 3.88 -24.88 1.33
C MET A 450 3.05 -25.43 0.17
N ASP A 451 3.74 -26.09 -0.78
CA ASP A 451 3.14 -26.83 -1.89
C ASP A 451 2.11 -26.00 -2.69
N ILE A 452 2.55 -24.81 -3.14
CA ILE A 452 1.69 -23.84 -3.83
C ILE A 452 1.02 -24.52 -5.05
N LEU A 453 -0.32 -24.54 -5.06
CA LEU A 453 -1.16 -25.17 -6.10
C LEU A 453 -0.79 -26.64 -6.38
N GLY A 454 -0.19 -27.37 -5.43
CA GLY A 454 0.23 -28.76 -5.63
C GLY A 454 1.45 -28.95 -6.54
N SER A 455 2.27 -27.91 -6.70
CA SER A 455 3.45 -27.90 -7.58
C SER A 455 4.73 -28.43 -6.91
N GLY A 456 4.72 -28.59 -5.58
CA GLY A 456 5.91 -28.89 -4.79
C GLY A 456 6.82 -27.69 -4.56
N PHE A 457 6.41 -26.48 -4.94
CA PHE A 457 7.14 -25.24 -4.68
C PHE A 457 6.66 -24.59 -3.39
N ASP A 458 7.61 -24.27 -2.51
CA ASP A 458 7.37 -23.60 -1.23
C ASP A 458 7.90 -22.16 -1.28
N PHE A 459 7.12 -21.20 -0.82
CA PHE A 459 7.55 -19.83 -0.68
C PHE A 459 6.74 -19.08 0.38
N ASP A 460 7.44 -18.50 1.34
CA ASP A 460 6.86 -17.73 2.43
C ASP A 460 7.17 -16.24 2.27
N VAL A 461 6.20 -15.38 2.62
CA VAL A 461 6.37 -13.92 2.62
C VAL A 461 6.00 -13.34 3.98
N SER A 462 6.90 -12.53 4.52
CA SER A 462 6.67 -11.78 5.75
C SER A 462 6.67 -10.27 5.50
N VAL A 463 5.82 -9.54 6.22
CA VAL A 463 5.86 -8.08 6.23
C VAL A 463 6.89 -7.61 7.23
N SER A 464 7.86 -6.80 6.77
CA SER A 464 8.79 -6.07 7.63
C SER A 464 8.40 -4.61 7.65
N ARG A 465 8.02 -4.10 8.82
CA ARG A 465 7.63 -2.69 8.98
C ARG A 465 8.88 -1.85 9.16
N GLY A 466 9.02 -0.83 8.29
CA GLY A 466 10.01 0.22 8.46
C GLY A 466 9.75 1.01 9.74
N SER A 467 10.78 1.62 10.29
CA SER A 467 10.69 2.30 11.59
C SER A 467 11.01 3.81 11.48
N GLY A 468 10.64 4.42 10.34
CA GLY A 468 10.70 5.87 10.15
C GLY A 468 12.07 6.43 9.73
N ALA A 469 12.95 5.60 9.16
CA ALA A 469 14.24 6.06 8.64
C ALA A 469 14.22 6.09 7.10
N PHE A 470 14.32 7.27 6.49
CA PHE A 470 14.36 7.46 5.03
C PHE A 470 15.44 6.63 4.34
N VAL A 471 16.61 6.51 4.98
CA VAL A 471 17.75 5.75 4.45
C VAL A 471 17.45 4.27 4.25
N SER A 472 16.43 3.73 4.91
CA SER A 472 16.01 2.33 4.75
C SER A 472 15.45 2.01 3.35
N GLY A 473 15.16 3.01 2.51
CA GLY A 473 14.89 2.83 1.08
C GLY A 473 16.12 2.39 0.27
N GLU A 474 17.33 2.64 0.76
CA GLU A 474 18.56 2.11 0.16
C GLU A 474 18.66 0.60 0.42
N SER A 475 19.05 -0.18 -0.60
CA SER A 475 18.96 -1.65 -0.57
C SER A 475 19.71 -2.30 0.59
N THR A 476 20.89 -1.82 0.96
CA THR A 476 21.71 -2.41 2.02
C THR A 476 21.27 -1.96 3.41
N ALA A 477 20.76 -0.74 3.54
CA ALA A 477 20.14 -0.22 4.75
C ALA A 477 18.82 -0.95 5.04
N LEU A 478 18.00 -1.21 4.01
CA LEU A 478 16.78 -2.02 4.11
C LEU A 478 17.09 -3.43 4.63
N MET A 479 18.11 -4.08 4.06
CA MET A 479 18.53 -5.42 4.51
C MET A 479 19.02 -5.40 5.95
N ALA A 480 19.81 -4.40 6.35
CA ALA A 480 20.25 -4.24 7.73
C ALA A 480 19.07 -4.07 8.69
N SER A 481 18.04 -3.32 8.28
CA SER A 481 16.80 -3.16 9.05
C SER A 481 16.04 -4.48 9.21
N ILE A 482 15.89 -5.27 8.14
CA ILE A 482 15.29 -6.63 8.22
C ILE A 482 16.11 -7.54 9.13
N GLU A 483 17.45 -7.42 9.11
CA GLU A 483 18.35 -8.18 9.99
C GLU A 483 18.29 -7.74 11.47
N GLY A 484 17.42 -6.78 11.83
CA GLY A 484 17.30 -6.26 13.21
C GLY A 484 18.51 -5.41 13.61
N ARG A 485 19.12 -4.72 12.67
CA ARG A 485 20.27 -3.82 12.89
C ARG A 485 19.89 -2.39 12.50
N VAL A 486 20.72 -1.45 12.93
CA VAL A 486 20.64 -0.06 12.43
C VAL A 486 20.75 -0.06 10.90
N GLY A 487 19.87 0.69 10.23
CA GLY A 487 19.78 0.79 8.78
C GLY A 487 20.93 1.61 8.17
N GLU A 488 22.16 1.23 8.43
CA GLU A 488 23.35 1.87 7.86
C GLU A 488 23.65 1.28 6.47
N PRO A 489 23.78 2.14 5.43
CA PRO A 489 24.22 1.69 4.10
C PRO A 489 25.64 1.14 4.15
N ARG A 490 25.89 0.11 3.38
CA ARG A 490 27.24 -0.43 3.18
C ARG A 490 27.71 -0.24 1.75
N GLU A 491 29.02 -0.21 1.55
CA GLU A 491 29.60 -0.19 0.22
C GLU A 491 29.27 -1.46 -0.57
N LYS A 492 28.95 -1.30 -1.86
CA LYS A 492 28.51 -2.39 -2.75
C LYS A 492 29.65 -2.92 -3.60
N TYR A 493 30.75 -3.35 -2.98
CA TYR A 493 31.81 -4.08 -3.71
C TYR A 493 31.28 -5.40 -4.31
N ILE A 494 30.29 -6.02 -3.65
CA ILE A 494 29.58 -7.19 -4.11
C ILE A 494 28.10 -6.84 -4.18
N HIS A 495 27.48 -7.04 -5.36
CA HIS A 495 26.05 -6.78 -5.53
C HIS A 495 25.18 -7.66 -4.61
N THR A 496 24.07 -7.12 -4.15
CA THR A 496 23.12 -7.81 -3.24
C THR A 496 22.55 -9.10 -3.86
N ALA A 497 22.45 -9.16 -5.19
CA ALA A 497 22.10 -10.38 -5.93
C ALA A 497 23.05 -11.55 -5.66
N VAL A 498 24.28 -11.28 -5.20
CA VAL A 498 25.28 -12.29 -4.83
C VAL A 498 25.43 -12.40 -3.32
N ARG A 499 25.41 -11.26 -2.62
CA ARG A 499 25.60 -11.20 -1.16
C ARG A 499 24.72 -10.09 -0.55
N GLY A 500 23.50 -10.44 -0.22
CA GLY A 500 22.46 -9.55 0.33
C GLY A 500 22.09 -9.86 1.76
N LEU A 501 20.79 -10.09 2.00
CA LEU A 501 20.20 -10.37 3.31
C LEU A 501 20.83 -11.63 3.93
N TYR A 502 21.22 -11.53 5.20
CA TYR A 502 21.94 -12.59 5.93
C TYR A 502 23.14 -13.17 5.17
N VAL A 503 23.79 -12.35 4.37
CA VAL A 503 24.94 -12.75 3.53
C VAL A 503 24.54 -13.80 2.45
N ARG A 504 23.26 -13.88 2.08
CA ARG A 504 22.72 -14.80 1.05
C ARG A 504 22.39 -14.02 -0.24
N PRO A 505 22.33 -14.71 -1.38
CA PRO A 505 21.85 -14.10 -2.63
C PRO A 505 20.45 -13.54 -2.45
N THR A 506 20.27 -12.27 -2.80
CA THR A 506 19.02 -11.56 -2.53
C THR A 506 18.63 -10.72 -3.75
N ASN A 507 17.43 -10.95 -4.26
CA ASN A 507 16.83 -10.09 -5.27
C ASN A 507 15.88 -9.09 -4.64
N LEU A 508 16.18 -7.79 -4.78
CA LEU A 508 15.33 -6.71 -4.30
C LEU A 508 14.78 -5.95 -5.50
N ASN A 509 13.45 -5.84 -5.61
CA ASN A 509 12.77 -4.98 -6.55
C ASN A 509 11.77 -4.07 -5.83
N ASN A 510 11.44 -2.95 -6.47
CA ASN A 510 10.41 -2.01 -6.03
C ASN A 510 9.00 -2.59 -6.26
N VAL A 511 7.98 -2.08 -5.57
CA VAL A 511 6.56 -2.49 -5.65
C VAL A 511 6.03 -2.47 -7.09
N GLU A 512 6.18 -1.34 -7.80
CA GLU A 512 5.69 -1.20 -9.17
C GLU A 512 6.40 -2.19 -10.12
N THR A 513 7.67 -2.51 -9.87
CA THR A 513 8.39 -3.52 -10.64
C THR A 513 7.75 -4.90 -10.47
N TRP A 514 7.40 -5.30 -9.24
CA TRP A 514 6.75 -6.57 -8.97
C TRP A 514 5.35 -6.64 -9.59
N ALA A 515 4.56 -5.57 -9.51
CA ALA A 515 3.22 -5.50 -10.09
C ALA A 515 3.20 -5.67 -11.63
N ASN A 516 4.30 -5.38 -12.32
CA ASN A 516 4.42 -5.60 -13.77
C ASN A 516 4.65 -7.06 -14.15
N VAL A 517 5.16 -7.89 -13.25
CA VAL A 517 5.54 -9.29 -13.57
C VAL A 517 4.36 -10.15 -13.98
N PRO A 518 3.24 -10.20 -13.23
CA PRO A 518 2.06 -10.99 -13.64
C PRO A 518 1.51 -10.58 -15.01
N LEU A 519 1.50 -9.28 -15.30
CA LEU A 519 1.06 -8.75 -16.59
C LEU A 519 1.93 -9.30 -17.74
N ILE A 520 3.26 -9.26 -17.58
CA ILE A 520 4.20 -9.76 -18.58
C ILE A 520 4.00 -11.26 -18.82
N ILE A 521 3.86 -12.06 -17.77
CA ILE A 521 3.71 -13.51 -17.89
C ILE A 521 2.36 -13.88 -18.54
N ASN A 522 1.29 -13.15 -18.22
CA ASN A 522 -0.04 -13.41 -18.80
C ASN A 522 -0.14 -12.97 -20.26
N GLU A 523 0.24 -11.73 -20.57
CA GLU A 523 0.03 -11.12 -21.89
C GLU A 523 1.18 -11.40 -22.87
N GLY A 524 2.36 -11.77 -22.36
CA GLY A 524 3.56 -12.01 -23.14
C GLY A 524 4.47 -10.78 -23.29
N ALA A 525 5.75 -11.08 -23.50
CA ALA A 525 6.81 -10.08 -23.59
C ALA A 525 6.60 -9.07 -24.72
N GLU A 526 6.16 -9.54 -25.90
CA GLU A 526 5.97 -8.67 -27.07
C GLU A 526 4.84 -7.65 -26.84
N GLN A 527 3.74 -8.08 -26.22
CA GLN A 527 2.61 -7.19 -25.91
C GLN A 527 3.04 -6.09 -24.93
N TYR A 528 3.77 -6.45 -23.87
CA TYR A 528 4.30 -5.47 -22.93
C TYR A 528 5.32 -4.53 -23.60
N ALA A 529 6.23 -5.07 -24.40
CA ALA A 529 7.29 -4.31 -25.10
C ALA A 529 6.76 -3.41 -26.22
N SER A 530 5.51 -3.59 -26.67
CA SER A 530 4.87 -2.71 -27.65
C SER A 530 4.58 -1.31 -27.08
N VAL A 531 4.65 -1.15 -25.76
CA VAL A 531 4.44 0.12 -25.05
C VAL A 531 5.78 0.71 -24.63
N GLY A 532 5.92 2.03 -24.71
CA GLY A 532 7.15 2.74 -24.33
C GLY A 532 8.08 3.02 -25.50
N THR A 533 9.38 3.13 -25.21
CA THR A 533 10.44 3.42 -26.20
C THR A 533 11.27 2.18 -26.50
N GLU A 534 12.18 2.28 -27.48
CA GLU A 534 13.12 1.20 -27.81
C GLU A 534 13.92 0.71 -26.58
N ASN A 535 14.38 1.65 -25.72
CA ASN A 535 15.27 1.36 -24.59
C ASN A 535 14.56 1.35 -23.23
N SER A 536 13.27 1.71 -23.16
CA SER A 536 12.47 1.75 -21.92
C SER A 536 11.03 1.34 -22.23
N LYS A 537 10.72 0.08 -21.92
CA LYS A 537 9.44 -0.56 -22.23
C LYS A 537 8.41 -0.39 -21.11
N GLY A 538 7.13 -0.55 -21.47
CA GLY A 538 6.00 -0.49 -20.56
C GLY A 538 5.62 0.93 -20.15
N THR A 539 4.94 1.03 -19.05
CA THR A 539 4.48 2.28 -18.43
C THR A 539 5.28 2.66 -17.20
N LYS A 540 5.11 3.88 -16.73
CA LYS A 540 5.60 4.38 -15.43
C LYS A 540 4.51 5.17 -14.74
N ILE A 541 4.37 4.94 -13.43
CA ILE A 541 3.47 5.71 -12.57
C ILE A 541 4.23 6.91 -12.03
N PHE A 542 3.62 8.10 -12.10
CA PHE A 542 4.13 9.34 -11.53
C PHE A 542 3.16 9.92 -10.52
N SER A 543 3.69 10.49 -9.45
CA SER A 543 2.95 11.33 -8.50
C SER A 543 3.01 12.78 -8.96
N LEU A 544 1.86 13.37 -9.29
CA LEU A 544 1.73 14.79 -9.59
C LEU A 544 1.31 15.52 -8.33
N VAL A 545 2.21 16.32 -7.77
CA VAL A 545 1.99 17.04 -6.50
C VAL A 545 2.59 18.45 -6.53
N GLY A 546 2.20 19.27 -5.56
CA GLY A 546 2.66 20.64 -5.43
C GLY A 546 1.71 21.62 -6.11
N LYS A 547 2.24 22.65 -6.77
CA LYS A 547 1.43 23.64 -7.51
C LYS A 547 1.09 23.14 -8.91
N ILE A 548 0.18 22.19 -8.98
CA ILE A 548 -0.36 21.64 -10.22
C ILE A 548 -1.88 21.59 -10.11
N THR A 549 -2.59 21.80 -11.20
CA THR A 549 -4.06 21.89 -11.21
C THR A 549 -4.72 20.56 -10.82
N ASN A 550 -4.21 19.43 -11.33
CA ASN A 550 -4.74 18.10 -11.08
C ASN A 550 -3.71 17.27 -10.30
N THR A 551 -3.77 17.34 -8.97
CA THR A 551 -2.95 16.49 -8.10
C THR A 551 -3.43 15.03 -8.15
N GLY A 552 -2.51 14.08 -8.35
CA GLY A 552 -2.88 12.67 -8.38
C GLY A 552 -1.77 11.73 -8.84
N LEU A 553 -2.16 10.51 -9.20
CA LEU A 553 -1.30 9.51 -9.83
C LEU A 553 -1.65 9.37 -11.30
N VAL A 554 -0.64 9.41 -12.14
CA VAL A 554 -0.78 9.18 -13.57
C VAL A 554 0.11 8.03 -14.01
N GLU A 555 -0.44 7.13 -14.82
CA GLU A 555 0.31 6.05 -15.45
C GLU A 555 0.38 6.31 -16.95
N VAL A 556 1.60 6.45 -17.45
CA VAL A 556 1.87 6.86 -18.83
C VAL A 556 2.92 5.97 -19.49
N PRO A 557 2.90 5.84 -20.83
CA PRO A 557 3.95 5.13 -21.55
C PRO A 557 5.33 5.75 -21.28
N MET A 558 6.34 4.91 -21.14
CA MET A 558 7.72 5.38 -21.10
C MET A 558 8.04 6.17 -22.38
N GLY A 559 8.71 7.34 -22.22
CA GLY A 559 9.05 8.24 -23.33
C GLY A 559 8.13 9.44 -23.51
N ILE A 560 7.01 9.50 -22.78
CA ILE A 560 6.20 10.73 -22.70
C ILE A 560 7.05 11.88 -22.14
N THR A 561 6.80 13.11 -22.57
CA THR A 561 7.53 14.27 -22.08
C THR A 561 6.98 14.78 -20.75
N LEU A 562 7.84 15.40 -19.93
CA LEU A 562 7.39 16.08 -18.71
C LEU A 562 6.38 17.20 -19.01
N ARG A 563 6.49 17.84 -20.18
CA ARG A 563 5.52 18.85 -20.61
C ARG A 563 4.12 18.25 -20.76
N GLU A 564 3.99 17.14 -21.45
CA GLU A 564 2.71 16.42 -21.61
C GLU A 564 2.15 15.98 -20.26
N ILE A 565 3.00 15.46 -19.38
CA ILE A 565 2.55 15.05 -18.02
C ILE A 565 2.04 16.26 -17.24
N VAL A 566 2.78 17.36 -17.21
CA VAL A 566 2.47 18.54 -16.38
C VAL A 566 1.28 19.33 -16.97
N TYR A 567 1.29 19.58 -18.26
CA TYR A 567 0.29 20.48 -18.87
C TYR A 567 -0.92 19.73 -19.42
N ASP A 568 -0.70 18.62 -20.14
CA ASP A 568 -1.80 17.95 -20.84
C ASP A 568 -2.61 17.04 -19.93
N ILE A 569 -1.95 16.39 -18.94
CA ILE A 569 -2.61 15.52 -17.97
C ILE A 569 -2.85 16.28 -16.65
N GLY A 570 -1.81 16.93 -16.14
CA GLY A 570 -1.83 17.65 -14.87
C GLY A 570 -2.58 18.98 -14.89
N GLY A 571 -2.99 19.46 -16.07
CA GLY A 571 -3.73 20.72 -16.24
C GLY A 571 -2.91 22.00 -16.03
N GLY A 572 -1.57 21.88 -15.99
CA GLY A 572 -0.64 22.99 -15.84
C GLY A 572 -0.48 23.49 -14.40
N ILE A 573 0.26 24.58 -14.28
CA ILE A 573 0.55 25.26 -13.00
C ILE A 573 -0.43 26.42 -12.86
N PRO A 574 -1.27 26.45 -11.81
CA PRO A 574 -2.24 27.52 -11.61
C PRO A 574 -1.54 28.85 -11.28
N GLY A 575 -1.99 29.95 -11.88
CA GLY A 575 -1.55 31.34 -11.69
C GLY A 575 -0.52 31.77 -12.69
#